data_b5bdcaefc330b72be6f4800bb08779f6
#
_entry.id   b5bdcaefc330b72be6f4800bb08779f6
#
_cell.length_a   1.000
_cell.length_b   1.000
_cell.length_c   1.000
_cell.angle_alpha   90.00
_cell.angle_beta   90.00
_cell.angle_gamma   90.00
#
_symmetry.space_group_name_H-M   'P 1'
#
loop_
_entity.id
_entity.type
_entity.pdbx_description
1 polymer ?
#
loop_
_entity_poly.entity_id
_entity_poly.type
_entity_poly.pdbx_seq_one_letter_code
_entity_poly.pdbx_strand_id
1 'polypeptide(L)'
;MIKRVLAWVDERTGLGRFAEAFLFQNIPGGSRWRYVWGALLLYVFLLQAVTGFFLWTAYSPSTQTAWESIHYVQHEMTGGWVLRGLHHFGAQAFIVVLVLHLLQMVIYGVYRAPREVNFWLVLVLLPLAIAMSTTGWLLPYDQHGFWASR
;
A
#
# COMPACT_ATOMS: atom_id res chain seq x y z
N MET A 1 7.80 8.86 32.35
CA MET A 1 6.36 8.82 32.07
C MET A 1 6.06 7.97 30.83
N ILE A 2 6.68 8.21 29.68
CA ILE A 2 6.47 7.46 28.41
C ILE A 2 6.68 5.95 28.57
N LYS A 3 7.76 5.49 29.22
CA LYS A 3 8.04 4.06 29.43
C LYS A 3 6.94 3.32 30.21
N ARG A 4 6.31 3.99 31.20
CA ARG A 4 5.19 3.40 31.96
C ARG A 4 3.93 3.27 31.13
N VAL A 5 3.65 4.25 30.26
CA VAL A 5 2.51 4.20 29.34
C VAL A 5 2.71 3.09 28.31
N LEU A 6 3.91 2.98 27.75
CA LEU A 6 4.24 1.91 26.79
C LEU A 6 4.14 0.52 27.43
N ALA A 7 4.65 0.33 28.65
CA ALA A 7 4.51 -0.92 29.38
C ALA A 7 3.03 -1.25 29.66
N TRP A 8 2.25 -0.26 30.09
CA TRP A 8 0.82 -0.44 30.35
C TRP A 8 0.02 -0.83 29.10
N VAL A 9 0.34 -0.22 27.93
CA VAL A 9 -0.25 -0.59 26.64
C VAL A 9 0.16 -2.00 26.26
N ASP A 10 1.45 -2.34 26.39
CA ASP A 10 1.97 -3.65 25.99
C ASP A 10 1.40 -4.80 26.81
N GLU A 11 1.25 -4.61 28.13
CA GLU A 11 0.61 -5.60 29.02
C GLU A 11 -0.83 -5.93 28.61
N ARG A 12 -1.56 -4.97 28.01
CA ARG A 12 -2.99 -5.14 27.63
C ARG A 12 -3.19 -5.54 26.19
N THR A 13 -2.33 -5.11 25.30
CA THR A 13 -2.50 -5.33 23.85
C THR A 13 -1.54 -6.37 23.30
N GLY A 14 -0.43 -6.67 24.00
CA GLY A 14 0.63 -7.54 23.50
C GLY A 14 1.37 -6.97 22.29
N LEU A 15 1.22 -5.67 22.00
CA LEU A 15 1.80 -5.03 20.82
C LEU A 15 3.33 -5.13 20.78
N GLY A 16 4.00 -5.03 21.93
CA GLY A 16 5.46 -5.19 21.99
C GLY A 16 5.89 -6.60 21.61
N ARG A 17 5.22 -7.60 22.14
CA ARG A 17 5.48 -9.02 21.79
C ARG A 17 5.16 -9.29 20.33
N PHE A 18 4.08 -8.74 19.80
CA PHE A 18 3.73 -8.84 18.38
C PHE A 18 4.79 -8.16 17.49
N ALA A 19 5.21 -6.93 17.86
CA ALA A 19 6.24 -6.20 17.14
C ALA A 19 7.58 -6.92 17.19
N GLU A 20 7.98 -7.45 18.37
CA GLU A 20 9.20 -8.23 18.53
C GLU A 20 9.17 -9.51 17.71
N ALA A 21 8.07 -10.26 17.75
CA ALA A 21 7.90 -11.46 16.94
C ALA A 21 7.91 -11.16 15.44
N PHE A 22 7.37 -10.03 15.02
CA PHE A 22 7.33 -9.61 13.61
C PHE A 22 8.68 -9.09 13.11
N LEU A 23 9.36 -8.24 13.90
CA LEU A 23 10.60 -7.57 13.51
C LEU A 23 11.84 -8.46 13.67
N PHE A 24 11.84 -9.35 14.67
CA PHE A 24 13.00 -10.18 15.01
C PHE A 24 12.77 -11.67 14.81
N GLN A 25 11.83 -12.02 13.91
CA GLN A 25 11.55 -13.41 13.57
C GLN A 25 12.79 -14.09 12.98
N ASN A 26 13.18 -15.22 13.56
CA ASN A 26 14.26 -16.05 12.99
C ASN A 26 13.84 -16.60 11.62
N ILE A 27 14.56 -16.17 10.58
CA ILE A 27 14.31 -16.63 9.21
C ILE A 27 15.07 -17.94 8.98
N PRO A 28 14.40 -19.08 8.78
CA PRO A 28 15.06 -20.35 8.51
C PRO A 28 15.94 -20.26 7.25
N GLY A 29 17.24 -20.54 7.40
CA GLY A 29 18.21 -20.46 6.30
C GLY A 29 18.76 -19.07 6.00
N GLY A 30 18.56 -18.10 6.91
CA GLY A 30 19.09 -16.73 6.81
C GLY A 30 18.33 -15.81 5.86
N SER A 31 18.77 -14.55 5.77
CA SER A 31 18.20 -13.57 4.87
C SER A 31 18.50 -13.93 3.42
N ARG A 32 17.48 -14.27 2.66
CA ARG A 32 17.57 -14.59 1.24
C ARG A 32 16.76 -13.58 0.44
N TRP A 33 17.17 -13.31 -0.80
CA TRP A 33 16.50 -12.41 -1.72
C TRP A 33 14.99 -12.66 -1.88
N ARG A 34 14.55 -13.90 -1.72
CA ARG A 34 13.13 -14.27 -1.79
C ARG A 34 12.24 -13.64 -0.71
N TYR A 35 12.80 -13.20 0.42
CA TYR A 35 12.03 -12.56 1.50
C TYR A 35 11.88 -11.05 1.32
N VAL A 36 12.69 -10.44 0.45
CA VAL A 36 12.69 -9.00 0.20
C VAL A 36 11.40 -8.55 -0.44
N TRP A 37 10.84 -9.33 -1.36
CA TRP A 37 9.65 -8.94 -2.12
C TRP A 37 8.42 -8.72 -1.25
N GLY A 38 8.14 -9.59 -0.29
CA GLY A 38 7.03 -9.44 0.65
C GLY A 38 7.18 -8.22 1.56
N ALA A 39 8.41 -7.99 2.08
CA ALA A 39 8.70 -6.81 2.89
C ALA A 39 8.58 -5.52 2.08
N LEU A 40 9.06 -5.51 0.84
CA LEU A 40 8.93 -4.37 -0.08
C LEU A 40 7.46 -4.06 -0.38
N LEU A 41 6.63 -5.08 -0.65
CA LEU A 41 5.20 -4.91 -0.85
C LEU A 41 4.52 -4.29 0.36
N LEU A 42 4.83 -4.78 1.56
CA LEU A 42 4.29 -4.23 2.79
C LEU A 42 4.70 -2.76 2.98
N TYR A 43 5.97 -2.44 2.73
CA TYR A 43 6.47 -1.07 2.81
C TYR A 43 5.74 -0.14 1.83
N VAL A 44 5.63 -0.53 0.55
CA VAL A 44 4.94 0.29 -0.46
C VAL A 44 3.44 0.39 -0.14
N PHE A 45 2.82 -0.67 0.37
CA PHE A 45 1.42 -0.63 0.82
C PHE A 45 1.20 0.38 1.96
N LEU A 46 2.06 0.37 2.97
CA LEU A 46 1.99 1.34 4.07
C LEU A 46 2.22 2.77 3.57
N LEU A 47 3.15 2.96 2.64
CA LEU A 47 3.35 4.25 1.99
C LEU A 47 2.08 4.72 1.26
N GLN A 48 1.40 3.82 0.52
CA GLN A 48 0.13 4.12 -0.14
C GLN A 48 -0.97 4.47 0.86
N ALA A 49 -1.09 3.71 1.96
CA ALA A 49 -2.08 3.99 2.99
C ALA A 49 -1.89 5.36 3.64
N VAL A 50 -0.64 5.70 4.00
CA VAL A 50 -0.31 6.98 4.62
C VAL A 50 -0.52 8.14 3.65
N THR A 51 0.05 8.06 2.45
CA THR A 51 -0.09 9.14 1.45
C THR A 51 -1.52 9.30 0.99
N GLY A 52 -2.27 8.20 0.82
CA GLY A 52 -3.68 8.21 0.45
C GLY A 52 -4.56 8.84 1.53
N PHE A 53 -4.28 8.58 2.81
CA PHE A 53 -4.98 9.21 3.92
C PHE A 53 -4.83 10.74 3.89
N PHE A 54 -3.62 11.25 3.71
CA PHE A 54 -3.40 12.69 3.62
C PHE A 54 -4.02 13.31 2.37
N LEU A 55 -3.98 12.64 1.22
CA LEU A 55 -4.65 13.12 0.01
C LEU A 55 -6.16 13.16 0.17
N TRP A 56 -6.74 12.15 0.83
CA TRP A 56 -8.17 12.10 1.10
C TRP A 56 -8.65 13.28 1.94
N THR A 57 -7.88 13.76 2.92
CA THR A 57 -8.26 14.93 3.74
C THR A 57 -8.36 16.22 2.95
N ALA A 58 -7.66 16.34 1.82
CA ALA A 58 -7.65 17.53 0.96
C ALA A 58 -8.53 17.38 -0.30
N TYR A 59 -9.06 16.18 -0.57
CA TYR A 59 -9.85 15.87 -1.76
C TYR A 59 -11.34 16.16 -1.55
N SER A 60 -11.98 16.82 -2.52
CA SER A 60 -13.43 17.07 -2.54
C SER A 60 -14.12 16.15 -3.55
N PRO A 61 -14.93 15.16 -3.13
CA PRO A 61 -15.53 14.14 -3.99
C PRO A 61 -16.80 14.66 -4.71
N SER A 62 -16.65 15.67 -5.55
CA SER A 62 -17.74 16.25 -6.34
C SER A 62 -17.29 16.45 -7.77
N THR A 63 -18.17 16.18 -8.74
CA THR A 63 -17.88 16.41 -10.17
C THR A 63 -17.53 17.86 -10.50
N GLN A 64 -17.92 18.80 -9.63
CA GLN A 64 -17.67 20.24 -9.81
C GLN A 64 -16.36 20.67 -9.15
N THR A 65 -15.96 20.06 -8.03
CA THR A 65 -14.82 20.52 -7.21
C THR A 65 -13.65 19.53 -7.18
N ALA A 66 -13.82 18.32 -7.71
CA ALA A 66 -12.77 17.31 -7.71
C ALA A 66 -11.49 17.80 -8.39
N TRP A 67 -11.61 18.37 -9.59
CA TRP A 67 -10.47 18.88 -10.33
C TRP A 67 -9.78 20.03 -9.60
N GLU A 68 -10.55 20.98 -9.05
CA GLU A 68 -10.03 22.12 -8.29
C GLU A 68 -9.28 21.67 -7.03
N SER A 69 -9.82 20.69 -6.31
CA SER A 69 -9.17 20.15 -5.11
C SER A 69 -7.82 19.49 -5.42
N ILE A 70 -7.72 18.80 -6.55
CA ILE A 70 -6.45 18.19 -7.00
C ILE A 70 -5.49 19.28 -7.49
N HIS A 71 -5.98 20.30 -8.18
CA HIS A 71 -5.17 21.45 -8.57
C HIS A 71 -4.59 22.16 -7.35
N TYR A 72 -5.40 22.37 -6.31
CA TYR A 72 -4.96 22.92 -5.04
C TYR A 72 -3.85 22.07 -4.40
N VAL A 73 -4.04 20.75 -4.28
CA VAL A 73 -3.00 19.84 -3.75
C VAL A 73 -1.72 19.93 -4.56
N GLN A 74 -1.81 20.02 -5.89
CA GLN A 74 -0.65 20.01 -6.77
C GLN A 74 0.15 21.31 -6.74
N HIS A 75 -0.50 22.49 -6.64
CA HIS A 75 0.12 23.78 -6.90
C HIS A 75 0.16 24.72 -5.68
N GLU A 76 -0.79 24.60 -4.76
CA GLU A 76 -0.94 25.54 -3.66
C GLU A 76 -0.58 24.93 -2.30
N MET A 77 -0.86 23.65 -2.10
CA MET A 77 -0.57 22.97 -0.84
C MET A 77 0.92 22.75 -0.66
N THR A 78 1.48 23.21 0.45
CA THR A 78 2.90 22.99 0.78
C THR A 78 3.24 21.50 0.82
N GLY A 79 4.12 21.02 -0.07
CA GLY A 79 4.51 19.61 -0.18
C GLY A 79 3.47 18.71 -0.85
N GLY A 80 2.33 19.25 -1.28
CA GLY A 80 1.25 18.47 -1.88
C GLY A 80 1.66 17.76 -3.18
N TRP A 81 2.48 18.40 -4.00
CA TRP A 81 3.04 17.79 -5.21
C TRP A 81 3.92 16.56 -4.93
N VAL A 82 4.71 16.59 -3.84
CA VAL A 82 5.51 15.42 -3.40
C VAL A 82 4.57 14.31 -2.93
N LEU A 83 3.60 14.64 -2.07
CA LEU A 83 2.64 13.70 -1.52
C LEU A 83 1.86 13.00 -2.63
N ARG A 84 1.33 13.78 -3.58
CA ARG A 84 0.61 13.24 -4.75
C ARG A 84 1.52 12.43 -5.66
N GLY A 85 2.74 12.89 -5.90
CA GLY A 85 3.75 12.16 -6.69
C GLY A 85 4.11 10.81 -6.07
N LEU A 86 4.38 10.77 -4.77
CA LEU A 86 4.66 9.54 -4.03
C LEU A 86 3.48 8.56 -4.09
N HIS A 87 2.26 9.05 -3.96
CA HIS A 87 1.06 8.22 -4.05
C HIS A 87 0.87 7.68 -5.47
N HIS A 88 0.98 8.51 -6.48
CA HIS A 88 0.80 8.12 -7.88
C HIS A 88 1.83 7.11 -8.36
N PHE A 89 3.12 7.42 -8.22
CA PHE A 89 4.20 6.51 -8.63
C PHE A 89 4.32 5.30 -7.71
N GLY A 90 4.00 5.47 -6.42
CA GLY A 90 3.94 4.37 -5.47
C GLY A 90 2.86 3.33 -5.83
N ALA A 91 1.70 3.75 -6.34
CA ALA A 91 0.67 2.82 -6.82
C ALA A 91 1.14 1.99 -8.01
N GLN A 92 1.84 2.61 -8.96
CA GLN A 92 2.43 1.90 -10.10
C GLN A 92 3.53 0.93 -9.64
N ALA A 93 4.42 1.38 -8.75
CA ALA A 93 5.47 0.54 -8.16
C ALA A 93 4.88 -0.65 -7.40
N PHE A 94 3.77 -0.45 -6.66
CA PHE A 94 3.08 -1.52 -5.95
C PHE A 94 2.61 -2.63 -6.89
N ILE A 95 1.96 -2.28 -8.00
CA ILE A 95 1.50 -3.26 -8.99
C ILE A 95 2.68 -4.03 -9.61
N VAL A 96 3.75 -3.32 -9.99
CA VAL A 96 4.94 -3.96 -10.58
C VAL A 96 5.58 -4.94 -9.58
N VAL A 97 5.80 -4.51 -8.35
CA VAL A 97 6.39 -5.37 -7.31
C VAL A 97 5.47 -6.55 -6.98
N LEU A 98 4.14 -6.35 -6.99
CA LEU A 98 3.17 -7.41 -6.75
C LEU A 98 3.21 -8.49 -7.85
N VAL A 99 3.31 -8.08 -9.12
CA VAL A 99 3.46 -9.00 -10.25
C VAL A 99 4.78 -9.78 -10.14
N LEU A 100 5.88 -9.11 -9.83
CA LEU A 100 7.19 -9.74 -9.64
C LEU A 100 7.18 -10.72 -8.45
N HIS A 101 6.50 -10.35 -7.36
CA HIS A 101 6.33 -11.23 -6.21
C HIS A 101 5.49 -12.46 -6.55
N LEU A 102 4.39 -12.30 -7.28
CA LEU A 102 3.57 -13.41 -7.74
C LEU A 102 4.36 -14.35 -8.67
N LEU A 103 5.12 -13.80 -9.60
CA LEU A 103 6.00 -14.57 -10.49
C LEU A 103 7.03 -15.37 -9.67
N GLN A 104 7.65 -14.74 -8.69
CA GLN A 104 8.57 -15.40 -7.77
C GLN A 104 7.89 -16.55 -7.02
N MET A 105 6.66 -16.37 -6.51
CA MET A 105 5.91 -17.42 -5.83
C MET A 105 5.64 -18.62 -6.73
N VAL A 106 5.35 -18.36 -8.03
CA VAL A 106 5.19 -19.43 -9.01
C VAL A 106 6.50 -20.19 -9.24
N ILE A 107 7.61 -19.49 -9.46
CA ILE A 107 8.95 -20.08 -9.70
C ILE A 107 9.38 -20.94 -8.51
N TYR A 108 9.11 -20.50 -7.29
CA TYR A 108 9.46 -21.26 -6.06
C TYR A 108 8.41 -22.30 -5.63
N GLY A 109 7.34 -22.48 -6.40
CA GLY A 109 6.31 -23.50 -6.13
C GLY A 109 5.50 -23.24 -4.85
N VAL A 110 5.33 -21.97 -4.44
CA VAL A 110 4.60 -21.58 -3.22
C VAL A 110 3.10 -21.91 -3.30
N TYR A 111 2.59 -22.17 -4.52
CA TYR A 111 1.21 -22.63 -4.74
C TYR A 111 0.92 -24.05 -4.22
N ARG A 112 1.94 -24.77 -3.70
CA ARG A 112 1.80 -26.10 -3.13
C ARG A 112 1.67 -26.06 -1.61
N ALA A 113 0.98 -27.07 -1.03
CA ALA A 113 0.87 -27.22 0.41
C ALA A 113 2.25 -27.17 1.10
N PRO A 114 2.36 -26.54 2.27
CA PRO A 114 1.31 -25.90 3.09
C PRO A 114 1.14 -24.38 2.86
N ARG A 115 1.64 -23.83 1.75
CA ARG A 115 1.72 -22.36 1.50
C ARG A 115 0.73 -21.88 0.44
N GLU A 116 -0.16 -22.72 -0.03
CA GLU A 116 -1.15 -22.41 -1.07
C GLU A 116 -2.04 -21.22 -0.72
N VAL A 117 -2.39 -21.07 0.57
CA VAL A 117 -3.24 -19.94 1.03
C VAL A 117 -2.56 -18.59 0.78
N ASN A 118 -1.27 -18.49 1.06
CA ASN A 118 -0.51 -17.27 0.78
C ASN A 118 -0.50 -16.94 -0.72
N PHE A 119 -0.36 -17.95 -1.57
CA PHE A 119 -0.42 -17.78 -3.02
C PHE A 119 -1.77 -17.23 -3.47
N TRP A 120 -2.88 -17.83 -3.00
CA TRP A 120 -4.23 -17.39 -3.33
C TRP A 120 -4.52 -15.97 -2.86
N LEU A 121 -4.06 -15.58 -1.67
CA LEU A 121 -4.21 -14.21 -1.16
C LEU A 121 -3.50 -13.20 -2.07
N VAL A 122 -2.27 -13.47 -2.47
CA VAL A 122 -1.51 -12.58 -3.37
C VAL A 122 -2.15 -12.53 -4.77
N LEU A 123 -2.68 -13.68 -5.25
CA LEU A 123 -3.37 -13.74 -6.54
C LEU A 123 -4.65 -12.89 -6.55
N VAL A 124 -5.43 -12.90 -5.46
CA VAL A 124 -6.62 -12.06 -5.30
C VAL A 124 -6.25 -10.57 -5.10
N LEU A 125 -5.13 -10.31 -4.43
CA LEU A 125 -4.66 -8.94 -4.21
C LEU A 125 -4.34 -8.22 -5.53
N LEU A 126 -3.87 -8.92 -6.56
CA LEU A 126 -3.50 -8.32 -7.84
C LEU A 126 -4.70 -7.63 -8.55
N PRO A 127 -5.84 -8.29 -8.81
CA PRO A 127 -6.99 -7.61 -9.41
C PRO A 127 -7.56 -6.51 -8.51
N LEU A 128 -7.52 -6.68 -7.19
CA LEU A 128 -7.93 -5.62 -6.27
C LEU A 128 -7.02 -4.38 -6.37
N ALA A 129 -5.71 -4.57 -6.45
CA ALA A 129 -4.75 -3.48 -6.62
C ALA A 129 -4.94 -2.75 -7.94
N ILE A 130 -5.21 -3.47 -9.03
CA ILE A 130 -5.52 -2.89 -10.35
C ILE A 130 -6.83 -2.10 -10.27
N ALA A 131 -7.88 -2.66 -9.68
CA ALA A 131 -9.16 -1.98 -9.51
C ALA A 131 -9.03 -0.68 -8.69
N MET A 132 -8.29 -0.73 -7.57
CA MET A 132 -8.00 0.45 -6.75
C MET A 132 -7.20 1.51 -7.52
N SER A 133 -6.21 1.10 -8.30
CA SER A 133 -5.40 2.02 -9.10
C SER A 133 -6.23 2.66 -10.22
N THR A 134 -7.08 1.90 -10.91
CA THR A 134 -7.94 2.43 -11.97
C THR A 134 -8.99 3.39 -11.43
N THR A 135 -9.66 3.04 -10.33
CA THR A 135 -10.62 3.95 -9.68
C THR A 135 -9.95 5.22 -9.15
N GLY A 136 -8.75 5.11 -8.57
CA GLY A 136 -7.96 6.24 -8.12
C GLY A 136 -7.55 7.19 -9.25
N TRP A 137 -7.28 6.64 -10.44
CA TRP A 137 -6.91 7.42 -11.61
C TRP A 137 -8.08 8.25 -12.17
N LEU A 138 -9.32 7.84 -11.92
CA LEU A 138 -10.54 8.56 -12.33
C LEU A 138 -10.92 9.71 -11.39
N LEU A 139 -10.35 9.76 -10.18
CA LEU A 139 -10.70 10.78 -9.16
C LEU A 139 -10.52 12.25 -9.60
N PRO A 140 -9.52 12.62 -10.45
CA PRO A 140 -9.40 14.01 -10.91
C PRO A 140 -10.60 14.52 -11.70
N TYR A 141 -11.45 13.63 -12.20
CA TYR A 141 -12.60 13.95 -13.04
C TYR A 141 -12.25 14.87 -14.23
N ASP A 142 -11.05 14.64 -14.79
CA ASP A 142 -10.60 15.24 -16.03
C ASP A 142 -11.33 14.62 -17.24
N GLN A 143 -10.89 14.92 -18.46
CA GLN A 143 -11.51 14.33 -19.66
C GLN A 143 -11.49 12.80 -19.65
N HIS A 144 -10.42 12.18 -19.12
CA HIS A 144 -10.34 10.73 -19.02
C HIS A 144 -11.35 10.19 -17.99
N GLY A 145 -11.43 10.79 -16.81
CA GLY A 145 -12.39 10.43 -15.77
C GLY A 145 -13.84 10.60 -16.22
N PHE A 146 -14.13 11.69 -16.93
CA PHE A 146 -15.46 11.96 -17.48
C PHE A 146 -15.92 10.91 -18.48
N TRP A 147 -15.08 10.57 -19.47
CA TRP A 147 -15.45 9.59 -20.50
C TRP A 147 -15.45 8.15 -19.99
N ALA A 148 -14.59 7.82 -19.05
CA ALA A 148 -14.53 6.46 -18.46
C ALA A 148 -15.68 6.16 -17.49
N SER A 149 -16.39 7.19 -16.99
CA SER A 149 -17.51 7.04 -16.06
C SER A 149 -18.89 7.02 -16.75
N ARG A 150 -18.93 7.18 -18.06
CA ARG A 150 -20.14 7.13 -18.89
C ARG A 150 -20.23 5.84 -19.69
#